data_016713aecdb51ea55faac46029e4126d
#
_entry.id   016713aecdb51ea55faac46029e4126d
#
_cell.length_a   1.000
_cell.length_b   1.000
_cell.length_c   1.000
_cell.angle_alpha   90.00
_cell.angle_beta   90.00
_cell.angle_gamma   90.00
#
_symmetry.space_group_name_H-M   'P 1'
#
loop_
_entity.id
_entity.type
_entity.pdbx_description
1 polymer ?
#
loop_
_entity_poly.entity_id
_entity_poly.type
_entity_poly.pdbx_seq_one_letter_code
_entity_poly.pdbx_strand_id
1 'polypeptide(L)'
;MYKRQSCSFEDGQPYFTFPAGVKIDVEGKEKYIRLFDELKEYVSAQGKPLIVSSVTDDNLSWIKEYYGDKIICEYDRDSSDYIYNASDLIELKGKKYHGKRNHIKRFMDEPWEYRELTDKEIDSCIEFSAEFYNKNDNADDPSAVVEQYAIDLFLTNMDRLGLKGAVLYRNDKMTGLSLIHISEPTRLQLIS
;
A
#
# COMPACT_ATOMS: atom_id res chain seq x y z
N MET A 1 4.37 -22.93 -1.75
CA MET A 1 5.39 -21.86 -1.82
C MET A 1 4.70 -20.55 -1.50
N TYR A 2 5.05 -19.89 -0.41
CA TYR A 2 4.50 -18.61 -0.02
C TYR A 2 4.94 -17.55 -1.04
N LYS A 3 3.99 -16.88 -1.67
CA LYS A 3 4.35 -16.00 -2.79
C LYS A 3 4.92 -14.66 -2.34
N ARG A 4 4.59 -14.16 -1.17
CA ARG A 4 5.16 -12.93 -0.59
C ARG A 4 4.99 -12.92 0.93
N GLN A 5 6.06 -12.70 1.62
CA GLN A 5 6.10 -12.31 3.03
C GLN A 5 7.18 -11.25 3.17
N SER A 6 6.88 -10.16 3.84
CA SER A 6 7.85 -9.16 4.20
C SER A 6 8.14 -9.21 5.70
N CYS A 7 9.34 -8.81 6.04
CA CYS A 7 9.79 -8.64 7.42
C CYS A 7 10.40 -7.26 7.53
N SER A 8 9.94 -6.48 8.48
CA SER A 8 10.54 -5.21 8.88
C SER A 8 11.11 -5.33 10.29
N PHE A 9 11.98 -4.40 10.65
CA PHE A 9 12.58 -4.37 11.99
C PHE A 9 12.36 -3.00 12.60
N GLU A 10 11.84 -2.97 13.83
CA GLU A 10 11.70 -1.77 14.63
C GLU A 10 12.38 -2.04 15.98
N ASP A 11 13.37 -1.24 16.33
CA ASP A 11 14.22 -1.42 17.53
C ASP A 11 14.76 -2.84 17.67
N GLY A 12 15.09 -3.46 16.54
CA GLY A 12 15.56 -4.84 16.46
C GLY A 12 14.48 -5.91 16.65
N GLN A 13 13.21 -5.57 16.88
CA GLN A 13 12.07 -6.48 16.89
C GLN A 13 11.62 -6.78 15.46
N PRO A 14 11.57 -8.02 15.00
CA PRO A 14 11.04 -8.37 13.69
C PRO A 14 9.50 -8.34 13.70
N TYR A 15 8.94 -7.71 12.67
CA TYR A 15 7.50 -7.68 12.34
C TYR A 15 7.30 -8.39 11.03
N PHE A 16 6.43 -9.37 11.00
CA PHE A 16 6.10 -10.12 9.79
C PHE A 16 4.72 -9.72 9.29
N THR A 17 4.60 -9.36 8.02
CA THR A 17 3.26 -9.18 7.44
C THR A 17 2.57 -10.53 7.28
N PHE A 18 1.25 -10.56 7.42
CA PHE A 18 0.48 -11.77 7.14
C PHE A 18 0.70 -12.22 5.70
N PRO A 19 1.05 -13.51 5.46
CA PRO A 19 1.42 -13.97 4.12
C PRO A 19 0.26 -13.90 3.15
N ALA A 20 0.47 -13.32 1.97
CA ALA A 20 -0.53 -13.24 0.92
C ALA A 20 -0.48 -14.45 -0.03
N GLY A 21 -1.61 -14.75 -0.68
CA GLY A 21 -1.68 -15.66 -1.83
C GLY A 21 -1.91 -17.13 -1.50
N VAL A 22 -2.23 -17.47 -0.26
CA VAL A 22 -2.68 -18.80 0.13
C VAL A 22 -4.20 -18.76 0.39
N LYS A 23 -4.95 -19.70 -0.16
CA LYS A 23 -6.38 -19.80 0.10
C LYS A 23 -6.61 -20.18 1.57
N ILE A 24 -7.67 -19.62 2.18
CA ILE A 24 -8.07 -19.92 3.55
C ILE A 24 -9.07 -21.09 3.54
N ASP A 25 -8.62 -22.22 3.00
CA ASP A 25 -9.22 -23.53 3.19
C ASP A 25 -8.44 -24.33 4.25
N VAL A 26 -8.83 -25.55 4.48
CA VAL A 26 -8.21 -26.42 5.52
C VAL A 26 -6.71 -26.56 5.27
N GLU A 27 -6.29 -26.85 4.04
CA GLU A 27 -4.90 -27.03 3.66
C GLU A 27 -4.10 -25.71 3.79
N GLY A 28 -4.73 -24.59 3.44
CA GLY A 28 -4.15 -23.27 3.58
C GLY A 28 -3.92 -22.88 5.05
N LYS A 29 -4.89 -23.13 5.92
CA LYS A 29 -4.75 -22.88 7.37
C LYS A 29 -3.60 -23.71 7.97
N GLU A 30 -3.46 -24.97 7.63
CA GLU A 30 -2.34 -25.80 8.07
C GLU A 30 -0.98 -25.27 7.60
N LYS A 31 -0.91 -24.70 6.38
CA LYS A 31 0.31 -24.07 5.88
C LYS A 31 0.66 -22.81 6.66
N TYR A 32 -0.33 -22.00 7.02
CA TYR A 32 -0.11 -20.83 7.87
C TYR A 32 0.35 -21.20 9.27
N ILE A 33 -0.25 -22.22 9.88
CA ILE A 33 0.13 -22.69 11.21
C ILE A 33 1.60 -23.13 11.21
N ARG A 34 2.01 -23.96 10.25
CA ARG A 34 3.41 -24.40 10.11
C ARG A 34 4.36 -23.22 9.95
N LEU A 35 4.01 -22.25 9.12
CA LEU A 35 4.80 -21.05 8.95
C LEU A 35 4.94 -20.25 10.25
N PHE A 36 3.84 -20.08 10.99
CA PHE A 36 3.89 -19.37 12.27
C PHE A 36 4.70 -20.10 13.32
N ASP A 37 4.67 -21.43 13.34
CA ASP A 37 5.50 -22.22 14.23
C ASP A 37 7.00 -22.05 13.89
N GLU A 38 7.37 -22.12 12.60
CA GLU A 38 8.74 -21.86 12.13
C GLU A 38 9.21 -20.44 12.47
N LEU A 39 8.37 -19.42 12.23
CA LEU A 39 8.68 -18.04 12.57
C LEU A 39 8.81 -17.83 14.07
N LYS A 40 7.95 -18.49 14.86
CA LYS A 40 8.00 -18.44 16.32
C LYS A 40 9.30 -19.04 16.85
N GLU A 41 9.75 -20.18 16.33
CA GLU A 41 11.03 -20.76 16.68
C GLU A 41 12.19 -19.81 16.36
N TYR A 42 12.16 -19.21 15.16
CA TYR A 42 13.18 -18.26 14.73
C TYR A 42 13.29 -17.04 15.67
N VAL A 43 12.18 -16.40 16.04
CA VAL A 43 12.22 -15.22 16.92
C VAL A 43 12.48 -15.59 18.38
N SER A 44 11.98 -16.75 18.83
CA SER A 44 12.21 -17.23 20.20
C SER A 44 13.68 -17.53 20.46
N ALA A 45 14.43 -18.01 19.47
CA ALA A 45 15.88 -18.20 19.56
C ALA A 45 16.63 -16.87 19.82
N GLN A 46 15.99 -15.72 19.51
CA GLN A 46 16.51 -14.37 19.74
C GLN A 46 15.92 -13.73 21.02
N GLY A 47 15.14 -14.47 21.79
CA GLY A 47 14.46 -13.96 22.99
C GLY A 47 13.30 -12.99 22.69
N LYS A 48 12.69 -13.05 21.49
CA LYS A 48 11.69 -12.12 21.02
C LYS A 48 10.32 -12.79 20.78
N PRO A 49 9.20 -12.06 20.91
CA PRO A 49 7.89 -12.55 20.52
C PRO A 49 7.74 -12.59 19.00
N LEU A 50 6.87 -13.48 18.50
CA LEU A 50 6.40 -13.42 17.12
C LEU A 50 5.33 -12.34 17.01
N ILE A 51 5.55 -11.34 16.14
CA ILE A 51 4.58 -10.32 15.82
C ILE A 51 4.21 -10.45 14.33
N VAL A 52 2.91 -10.58 14.07
CA VAL A 52 2.36 -10.65 12.70
C VAL A 52 1.39 -9.50 12.52
N SER A 53 1.68 -8.63 11.57
CA SER A 53 0.85 -7.46 11.21
C SER A 53 0.00 -7.70 9.97
N SER A 54 -0.89 -6.76 9.64
CA SER A 54 -1.74 -6.79 8.44
C SER A 54 -2.64 -8.02 8.35
N VAL A 55 -3.14 -8.49 9.50
CA VAL A 55 -4.09 -9.59 9.58
C VAL A 55 -5.49 -9.05 9.36
N THR A 56 -6.17 -9.52 8.32
CA THR A 56 -7.58 -9.15 8.06
C THR A 56 -8.54 -9.83 9.04
N ASP A 57 -9.75 -9.28 9.20
CA ASP A 57 -10.76 -9.84 10.11
C ASP A 57 -11.10 -11.30 9.80
N ASP A 58 -11.18 -11.67 8.51
CA ASP A 58 -11.43 -13.04 8.08
C ASP A 58 -10.32 -13.99 8.55
N ASN A 59 -9.07 -13.54 8.45
CA ASN A 59 -7.92 -14.31 8.91
C ASN A 59 -7.83 -14.36 10.43
N LEU A 60 -8.12 -13.25 11.10
CA LEU A 60 -8.08 -13.15 12.54
C LEU A 60 -9.07 -14.10 13.22
N SER A 61 -10.24 -14.31 12.61
CA SER A 61 -11.28 -15.17 13.16
C SER A 61 -10.80 -16.62 13.37
N TRP A 62 -10.21 -17.24 12.34
CA TRP A 62 -9.72 -18.62 12.47
C TRP A 62 -8.43 -18.72 13.29
N ILE A 63 -7.59 -17.66 13.29
CA ILE A 63 -6.38 -17.59 14.12
C ILE A 63 -6.77 -17.61 15.60
N LYS A 64 -7.77 -16.81 15.99
CA LYS A 64 -8.33 -16.81 17.36
C LYS A 64 -8.92 -18.16 17.74
N GLU A 65 -9.65 -18.79 16.81
CA GLU A 65 -10.21 -20.13 17.02
C GLU A 65 -9.11 -21.17 17.31
N TYR A 66 -8.00 -21.10 16.58
CA TYR A 66 -6.90 -22.08 16.70
C TYR A 66 -6.00 -21.82 17.91
N TYR A 67 -5.59 -20.58 18.14
CA TYR A 67 -4.61 -20.26 19.19
C TYR A 67 -5.25 -19.89 20.53
N GLY A 68 -6.54 -19.51 20.55
CA GLY A 68 -7.25 -19.13 21.78
C GLY A 68 -6.55 -18.00 22.53
N ASP A 69 -6.38 -18.18 23.83
CA ASP A 69 -5.76 -17.21 24.75
C ASP A 69 -4.24 -17.10 24.63
N LYS A 70 -3.62 -17.85 23.70
CA LYS A 70 -2.17 -17.82 23.49
C LYS A 70 -1.70 -16.65 22.64
N ILE A 71 -2.62 -15.84 22.10
CA ILE A 71 -2.31 -14.68 21.28
C ILE A 71 -2.92 -13.41 21.86
N ILE A 72 -2.24 -12.31 21.63
CA ILE A 72 -2.74 -10.96 21.89
C ILE A 72 -3.03 -10.33 20.54
N CYS A 73 -4.22 -9.70 20.40
CA CYS A 73 -4.63 -9.03 19.18
C CYS A 73 -4.84 -7.55 19.48
N GLU A 74 -4.14 -6.72 18.77
CA GLU A 74 -4.28 -5.27 18.83
C GLU A 74 -4.78 -4.74 17.49
N TYR A 75 -5.71 -3.79 17.54
CA TYR A 75 -6.18 -3.10 16.36
C TYR A 75 -5.39 -1.81 16.18
N ASP A 76 -4.63 -1.76 15.11
CA ASP A 76 -3.91 -0.56 14.70
C ASP A 76 -4.69 0.17 13.61
N ARG A 77 -5.29 1.29 14.00
CA ARG A 77 -6.06 2.14 13.09
C ARG A 77 -5.15 2.87 12.10
N ASP A 78 -3.96 3.26 12.52
CA ASP A 78 -3.08 4.10 11.72
C ASP A 78 -2.47 3.31 10.57
N SER A 79 -2.35 1.99 10.73
CA SER A 79 -1.94 1.04 9.67
C SER A 79 -3.09 0.52 8.80
N SER A 80 -4.31 1.07 8.94
CA SER A 80 -5.47 0.62 8.19
C SER A 80 -5.58 1.30 6.82
N ASP A 81 -5.85 0.50 5.78
CA ASP A 81 -6.06 1.01 4.43
C ASP A 81 -7.39 1.77 4.30
N TYR A 82 -7.39 2.82 3.50
CA TYR A 82 -8.60 3.53 3.10
C TYR A 82 -9.26 2.82 1.92
N ILE A 83 -10.47 2.29 2.13
CA ILE A 83 -11.24 1.61 1.10
C ILE A 83 -12.35 2.54 0.59
N TYR A 84 -12.42 2.72 -0.73
CA TYR A 84 -13.42 3.54 -1.39
C TYR A 84 -14.12 2.77 -2.49
N ASN A 85 -15.43 3.00 -2.66
CA ASN A 85 -16.12 2.58 -3.87
C ASN A 85 -15.68 3.47 -5.04
N ALA A 86 -15.28 2.87 -6.15
CA ALA A 86 -14.85 3.61 -7.33
C ALA A 86 -15.95 4.55 -7.86
N SER A 87 -17.22 4.11 -7.87
CA SER A 87 -18.36 4.93 -8.25
C SER A 87 -18.52 6.19 -7.40
N ASP A 88 -18.28 6.09 -6.09
CA ASP A 88 -18.34 7.24 -5.17
C ASP A 88 -17.26 8.29 -5.51
N LEU A 89 -16.07 7.83 -5.90
CA LEU A 89 -14.96 8.73 -6.26
C LEU A 89 -15.14 9.34 -7.67
N ILE A 90 -15.73 8.60 -8.60
CA ILE A 90 -16.01 9.08 -9.96
C ILE A 90 -17.12 10.14 -9.92
N GLU A 91 -18.21 9.86 -9.23
CA GLU A 91 -19.39 10.72 -9.23
C GLU A 91 -19.34 11.84 -8.20
N LEU A 92 -18.64 11.63 -7.09
CA LEU A 92 -18.56 12.54 -5.94
C LEU A 92 -19.92 13.09 -5.49
N LYS A 93 -20.97 12.25 -5.56
CA LYS A 93 -22.34 12.67 -5.21
C LYS A 93 -22.51 12.85 -3.70
N GLY A 94 -23.43 13.76 -3.35
CA GLY A 94 -23.85 13.96 -1.97
C GLY A 94 -23.04 15.00 -1.19
N LYS A 95 -23.53 15.31 0.02
CA LYS A 95 -22.98 16.36 0.89
C LYS A 95 -21.57 16.06 1.38
N LYS A 96 -21.28 14.76 1.64
CA LYS A 96 -19.95 14.30 2.13
C LYS A 96 -18.79 14.65 1.18
N TYR A 97 -19.07 14.76 -0.12
CA TYR A 97 -18.06 15.09 -1.12
C TYR A 97 -18.06 16.55 -1.59
N HIS A 98 -18.84 17.43 -0.97
CA HIS A 98 -18.90 18.84 -1.35
C HIS A 98 -17.53 19.52 -1.32
N GLY A 99 -16.74 19.29 -0.28
CA GLY A 99 -15.37 19.80 -0.17
C GLY A 99 -14.48 19.34 -1.32
N LYS A 100 -14.54 18.03 -1.67
CA LYS A 100 -13.74 17.48 -2.77
C LYS A 100 -14.13 18.10 -4.12
N ARG A 101 -15.43 18.26 -4.41
CA ARG A 101 -15.88 18.96 -5.63
C ARG A 101 -15.39 20.40 -5.69
N ASN A 102 -15.37 21.12 -4.59
CA ASN A 102 -14.86 22.49 -4.54
C ASN A 102 -13.35 22.55 -4.80
N HIS A 103 -12.57 21.61 -4.26
CA HIS A 103 -11.14 21.52 -4.57
C HIS A 103 -10.89 21.24 -6.04
N ILE A 104 -11.62 20.27 -6.62
CA ILE A 104 -11.52 19.96 -8.06
C ILE A 104 -11.88 21.18 -8.91
N LYS A 105 -12.98 21.87 -8.59
CA LYS A 105 -13.37 23.08 -9.32
C LYS A 105 -12.26 24.14 -9.31
N ARG A 106 -11.69 24.43 -8.12
CA ARG A 106 -10.59 25.41 -8.00
C ARG A 106 -9.33 24.97 -8.76
N PHE A 107 -9.07 23.66 -8.81
CA PHE A 107 -7.96 23.13 -9.59
C PHE A 107 -8.18 23.36 -11.09
N MET A 108 -9.41 23.13 -11.57
CA MET A 108 -9.80 23.28 -12.97
C MET A 108 -9.94 24.75 -13.43
N ASP A 109 -9.96 25.72 -12.52
CA ASP A 109 -10.01 27.15 -12.85
C ASP A 109 -8.69 27.64 -13.52
N GLU A 110 -7.62 26.87 -13.47
CA GLU A 110 -6.35 27.15 -14.12
C GLU A 110 -6.03 26.04 -15.15
N PRO A 111 -5.14 26.31 -16.13
CA PRO A 111 -4.72 25.29 -17.10
C PRO A 111 -4.17 24.05 -16.41
N TRP A 112 -4.74 22.91 -16.72
CA TRP A 112 -4.29 21.62 -16.19
C TRP A 112 -4.29 20.57 -17.29
N GLU A 113 -3.45 19.54 -17.09
CA GLU A 113 -3.32 18.42 -17.99
C GLU A 113 -3.11 17.12 -17.21
N TYR A 114 -3.81 16.07 -17.64
CA TYR A 114 -3.57 14.70 -17.19
C TYR A 114 -2.84 13.95 -18.29
N ARG A 115 -1.75 13.26 -17.92
CA ARG A 115 -1.02 12.38 -18.82
C ARG A 115 -0.86 11.00 -18.20
N GLU A 116 -1.02 9.96 -19.01
CA GLU A 116 -0.57 8.64 -18.62
C GLU A 116 0.96 8.65 -18.52
N LEU A 117 1.47 7.97 -17.49
CA LEU A 117 2.90 7.89 -17.26
C LEU A 117 3.52 6.95 -18.30
N THR A 118 4.52 7.45 -18.98
CA THR A 118 5.36 6.70 -19.94
C THR A 118 6.83 6.87 -19.56
N ASP A 119 7.71 6.16 -20.22
CA ASP A 119 9.17 6.26 -19.98
C ASP A 119 9.71 7.68 -20.09
N LYS A 120 9.01 8.56 -20.82
CA LYS A 120 9.44 9.95 -21.03
C LYS A 120 9.28 10.82 -19.78
N GLU A 121 8.36 10.48 -18.93
CA GLU A 121 8.07 11.23 -17.71
C GLU A 121 8.81 10.70 -16.48
N ILE A 122 9.47 9.52 -16.56
CA ILE A 122 10.08 8.86 -15.39
C ILE A 122 11.08 9.78 -14.68
N ASP A 123 12.02 10.37 -15.41
CA ASP A 123 13.04 11.25 -14.81
C ASP A 123 12.39 12.45 -14.11
N SER A 124 11.39 13.08 -14.74
CA SER A 124 10.65 14.19 -14.15
C SER A 124 9.84 13.77 -12.92
N CYS A 125 9.35 12.53 -12.88
CA CYS A 125 8.65 11.99 -11.72
C CYS A 125 9.59 11.73 -10.54
N ILE A 126 10.80 11.25 -10.81
CA ILE A 126 11.85 11.07 -9.78
C ILE A 126 12.23 12.43 -9.19
N GLU A 127 12.46 13.43 -10.04
CA GLU A 127 12.75 14.80 -9.59
C GLU A 127 11.60 15.38 -8.76
N PHE A 128 10.35 15.21 -9.22
CA PHE A 128 9.15 15.66 -8.49
C PHE A 128 9.04 14.98 -7.14
N SER A 129 9.26 13.68 -7.06
CA SER A 129 9.24 12.91 -5.81
C SER A 129 10.32 13.44 -4.85
N ALA A 130 11.56 13.59 -5.32
CA ALA A 130 12.64 14.12 -4.52
C ALA A 130 12.36 15.55 -3.99
N GLU A 131 11.82 16.44 -4.84
CA GLU A 131 11.41 17.78 -4.39
C GLU A 131 10.32 17.74 -3.32
N PHE A 132 9.35 16.82 -3.43
CA PHE A 132 8.25 16.70 -2.47
C PHE A 132 8.76 16.29 -1.09
N TYR A 133 9.64 15.29 -1.01
CA TYR A 133 10.20 14.82 0.26
C TYR A 133 11.19 15.82 0.88
N ASN A 134 11.96 16.54 0.06
CA ASN A 134 12.90 17.57 0.54
C ASN A 134 12.22 18.85 1.04
N LYS A 135 11.04 19.19 0.54
CA LYS A 135 10.31 20.41 0.94
C LYS A 135 9.47 20.25 2.19
N ASN A 136 9.03 19.05 2.49
CA ASN A 136 8.32 18.74 3.71
C ASN A 136 9.38 18.43 4.78
N ASP A 137 9.21 18.91 6.02
CA ASP A 137 10.11 18.72 7.17
C ASP A 137 10.40 17.24 7.53
N ASN A 138 10.19 16.35 6.59
CA ASN A 138 10.35 14.90 6.69
C ASN A 138 11.71 14.41 6.17
N ALA A 139 12.65 15.30 5.83
CA ALA A 139 13.96 14.90 5.32
C ALA A 139 14.73 13.99 6.29
N ASP A 140 14.46 14.11 7.59
CA ASP A 140 15.07 13.30 8.65
C ASP A 140 14.19 12.10 9.09
N ASP A 141 13.00 11.93 8.49
CA ASP A 141 12.13 10.78 8.79
C ASP A 141 12.59 9.55 8.02
N PRO A 142 13.07 8.49 8.70
CA PRO A 142 13.49 7.25 8.03
C PRO A 142 12.40 6.63 7.15
N SER A 143 11.12 6.79 7.48
CA SER A 143 10.01 6.27 6.68
C SER A 143 9.88 6.99 5.35
N ALA A 144 10.08 8.32 5.32
CA ALA A 144 10.06 9.12 4.10
C ALA A 144 11.19 8.75 3.13
N VAL A 145 12.37 8.46 3.65
CA VAL A 145 13.51 7.99 2.85
C VAL A 145 13.21 6.64 2.19
N VAL A 146 12.64 5.71 2.96
CA VAL A 146 12.25 4.39 2.44
C VAL A 146 11.14 4.50 1.40
N GLU A 147 10.16 5.36 1.62
CA GLU A 147 9.05 5.61 0.69
C GLU A 147 9.55 6.23 -0.62
N GLN A 148 10.41 7.24 -0.55
CA GLN A 148 11.04 7.83 -1.75
C GLN A 148 11.81 6.78 -2.55
N TYR A 149 12.64 5.98 -1.88
CA TYR A 149 13.37 4.89 -2.52
C TYR A 149 12.44 3.86 -3.18
N ALA A 150 11.33 3.52 -2.53
CA ALA A 150 10.33 2.63 -3.11
C ALA A 150 9.66 3.22 -4.36
N ILE A 151 9.36 4.52 -4.36
CA ILE A 151 8.81 5.23 -5.53
C ILE A 151 9.80 5.19 -6.69
N ASP A 152 11.08 5.46 -6.44
CA ASP A 152 12.13 5.42 -7.47
C ASP A 152 12.27 4.01 -8.06
N LEU A 153 12.23 2.98 -7.22
CA LEU A 153 12.23 1.59 -7.68
C LEU A 153 11.00 1.24 -8.51
N PHE A 154 9.82 1.73 -8.13
CA PHE A 154 8.59 1.50 -8.87
C PHE A 154 8.63 2.19 -10.23
N LEU A 155 9.06 3.45 -10.30
CA LEU A 155 9.19 4.21 -11.53
C LEU A 155 10.19 3.55 -12.51
N THR A 156 11.36 3.16 -12.02
CA THR A 156 12.40 2.56 -12.85
C THR A 156 12.12 1.11 -13.28
N ASN A 157 11.13 0.45 -12.68
CA ASN A 157 10.78 -0.95 -12.97
C ASN A 157 9.30 -1.12 -13.34
N MET A 158 8.64 -0.08 -13.84
CA MET A 158 7.18 -0.09 -14.11
C MET A 158 6.74 -1.27 -14.95
N ASP A 159 7.38 -1.50 -16.08
CA ASP A 159 7.04 -2.60 -16.99
C ASP A 159 7.21 -3.98 -16.33
N ARG A 160 8.34 -4.17 -15.66
CA ARG A 160 8.63 -5.43 -14.96
C ARG A 160 7.64 -5.75 -13.85
N LEU A 161 7.14 -4.71 -13.17
CA LEU A 161 6.20 -4.82 -12.07
C LEU A 161 4.74 -4.79 -12.54
N GLY A 162 4.48 -4.51 -13.83
CA GLY A 162 3.13 -4.35 -14.35
C GLY A 162 2.41 -3.14 -13.77
N LEU A 163 3.16 -2.09 -13.42
CA LEU A 163 2.61 -0.85 -12.87
C LEU A 163 2.05 0.03 -13.98
N LYS A 164 1.02 0.79 -13.63
CA LYS A 164 0.51 1.92 -14.41
C LYS A 164 0.60 3.17 -13.57
N GLY A 165 0.75 4.30 -14.21
CA GLY A 165 0.82 5.57 -13.51
C GLY A 165 0.21 6.71 -14.31
N ALA A 166 0.04 7.82 -13.64
CA ALA A 166 -0.42 9.05 -14.23
C ALA A 166 0.23 10.25 -13.55
N VAL A 167 0.41 11.30 -14.29
CA VAL A 167 0.90 12.59 -13.82
C VAL A 167 -0.12 13.68 -14.08
N LEU A 168 -0.17 14.64 -13.18
CA LEU A 168 -1.05 15.78 -13.24
C LEU A 168 -0.22 17.06 -13.27
N TYR A 169 -0.44 17.86 -14.30
CA TYR A 169 0.19 19.17 -14.46
C TYR A 169 -0.82 20.28 -14.19
N ARG A 170 -0.33 21.40 -13.67
CA ARG A 170 -1.05 22.65 -13.53
C ARG A 170 -0.10 23.80 -13.84
N ASN A 171 -0.47 24.66 -14.79
CA ASN A 171 0.41 25.73 -15.28
C ASN A 171 1.79 25.18 -15.70
N ASP A 172 1.81 24.13 -16.49
CA ASP A 172 3.01 23.43 -16.98
C ASP A 172 3.95 22.87 -15.89
N LYS A 173 3.47 22.86 -14.63
CA LYS A 173 4.22 22.29 -13.50
C LYS A 173 3.57 20.99 -13.04
N MET A 174 4.37 19.95 -12.83
CA MET A 174 3.90 18.70 -12.22
C MET A 174 3.42 18.98 -10.79
N THR A 175 2.20 18.55 -10.48
CA THR A 175 1.54 18.78 -9.19
C THR A 175 1.03 17.50 -8.56
N GLY A 176 1.04 16.40 -9.29
CA GLY A 176 0.62 15.10 -8.78
C GLY A 176 1.20 13.96 -9.59
N LEU A 177 1.51 12.87 -8.88
CA LEU A 177 1.96 11.60 -9.40
C LEU A 177 1.11 10.52 -8.75
N SER A 178 0.64 9.55 -9.53
CA SER A 178 -0.06 8.37 -9.04
C SER A 178 0.52 7.12 -9.69
N LEU A 179 0.78 6.11 -8.87
CA LEU A 179 1.20 4.79 -9.32
C LEU A 179 0.17 3.76 -8.86
N ILE A 180 -0.18 2.83 -9.73
CA ILE A 180 -1.17 1.78 -9.47
C ILE A 180 -0.56 0.44 -9.83
N HIS A 181 -0.60 -0.50 -8.88
CA HIS A 181 -0.35 -1.90 -9.15
C HIS A 181 -1.68 -2.63 -9.27
N ILE A 182 -1.98 -3.13 -10.47
CA ILE A 182 -3.15 -3.96 -10.71
C ILE A 182 -2.74 -5.42 -10.52
N SER A 183 -2.96 -5.96 -9.31
CA SER A 183 -2.55 -7.33 -8.96
C SER A 183 -3.51 -8.41 -9.46
N GLU A 184 -4.72 -8.04 -9.84
CA GLU A 184 -5.75 -8.92 -10.41
C GLU A 184 -6.40 -8.24 -11.61
N PRO A 185 -6.84 -8.99 -12.63
CA PRO A 185 -7.72 -8.45 -13.64
C PRO A 185 -9.11 -8.28 -13.03
N THR A 186 -9.26 -7.30 -12.14
CA THR A 186 -10.57 -6.76 -11.88
C THR A 186 -10.98 -6.19 -13.21
N ARG A 187 -11.86 -6.91 -13.93
CA ARG A 187 -12.53 -6.39 -15.11
C ARG A 187 -13.23 -5.12 -14.67
N LEU A 188 -12.57 -4.00 -14.82
CA LEU A 188 -13.24 -2.74 -15.01
C LEU A 188 -14.02 -2.93 -16.32
N GLN A 189 -15.25 -3.41 -16.21
CA GLN A 189 -16.21 -3.20 -17.26
C GLN A 189 -16.37 -1.68 -17.31
N LEU A 190 -15.68 -1.08 -18.27
CA LEU A 190 -16.06 0.23 -18.78
C LEU A 190 -17.51 0.08 -19.21
N ILE A 191 -18.42 0.61 -18.41
CA ILE A 191 -19.81 0.81 -18.81
C ILE A 191 -19.73 1.96 -19.80
N SER A 192 -19.82 1.59 -21.08
CA SER A 192 -20.04 2.52 -22.19
C SER A 192 -21.42 3.16 -22.08
#